data_810198797e0548345fa0858c379917ce
#
_entry.id   810198797e0548345fa0858c379917ce
#
_cell.length_a   1.000
_cell.length_b   1.000
_cell.length_c   1.000
_cell.angle_alpha   90.00
_cell.angle_beta   90.00
_cell.angle_gamma   90.00
#
_symmetry.space_group_name_H-M   'P 1'
#
loop_
_entity.id
_entity.type
_entity.pdbx_description
1 polymer ?
#
loop_
_entity_poly.entity_id
_entity_poly.type
_entity_poly.pdbx_seq_one_letter_code
_entity_poly.pdbx_strand_id
1 'polypeptide(L)'
;MTKDDQKELGKTLWAIADQLRGSMNADDFRDYMLSFLFLRYLSDNYEAAAKKELGPDYPDAKALDNSEKTPLSVWYAANPDDVAAFEQQMRRKAHYVIKPKYLWGNIVNLAKTQSHDLLDTLQRGSKHIEEDSFESEFQGLFSEINLASDKLGRKYDDRNAKLCSIISEIARGMALSAKTDSLGDAYEYLIGQFAAGSGKKAGEFYTPQEISNILSAIVTLDSQEPKTGPRGKLGSVFDFACGSGSLLLNIRNRMAKSGGSIGKIYGQEYNVTTYNLARMNMLLHGVKDTEFEIYHGDTLKNDWDWLRETNPAKKPRFDAVVANPPFSYRWEPGEAMAQDPRFKNYGVAPKSAADFAFLLHGLQYLKDDGVMAIILPHGVLFRGGKEADIRRKLLDDGHIDTVIGLPANLFYSTGIPVCILVLKKCKKPYDVLFINAAGHFAKGKRQNQLTDEHIQRIVGTYQNRSERERYSRRVPMKEIADKDYNLNISRYVSTAEADKEIVLEAVHADLTAIESRLEESKKRHNAFLVELGLKPLP
;
A
#
# COMPACT_ATOMS: atom_id res chain seq x y z
N MET A 1 2.64 21.11 2.46
CA MET A 1 3.89 20.57 3.06
C MET A 1 4.69 19.90 1.96
N THR A 2 6.01 20.03 1.96
CA THR A 2 6.86 19.32 0.99
C THR A 2 6.94 17.84 1.35
N LYS A 3 7.31 16.97 0.39
CA LYS A 3 7.58 15.54 0.68
C LYS A 3 8.64 15.36 1.78
N ASP A 4 9.57 16.30 1.88
CA ASP A 4 10.62 16.28 2.89
C ASP A 4 10.09 16.63 4.29
N ASP A 5 9.17 17.59 4.40
CA ASP A 5 8.52 17.93 5.68
C ASP A 5 7.69 16.75 6.22
N GLN A 6 6.95 16.05 5.35
CA GLN A 6 6.16 14.86 5.67
C GLN A 6 7.05 13.73 6.19
N LYS A 7 8.17 13.51 5.51
CA LYS A 7 9.16 12.50 5.90
C LYS A 7 9.84 12.85 7.22
N GLU A 8 10.09 14.13 7.48
CA GLU A 8 10.69 14.58 8.74
C GLU A 8 9.74 14.43 9.92
N LEU A 9 8.45 14.77 9.73
CA LEU A 9 7.42 14.51 10.74
C LEU A 9 7.30 13.01 11.04
N GLY A 10 7.25 12.18 10.00
CA GLY A 10 7.21 10.73 10.15
C GLY A 10 8.44 10.19 10.88
N LYS A 11 9.64 10.70 10.61
CA LYS A 11 10.86 10.32 11.34
C LYS A 11 10.80 10.74 12.82
N THR A 12 10.29 11.92 13.11
CA THR A 12 10.14 12.40 14.50
C THR A 12 9.19 11.50 15.27
N LEU A 13 8.03 11.16 14.68
CA LEU A 13 7.08 10.23 15.30
C LEU A 13 7.67 8.82 15.44
N TRP A 14 8.45 8.37 14.46
CA TRP A 14 9.15 7.09 14.56
C TRP A 14 10.23 7.07 15.66
N ALA A 15 10.98 8.16 15.83
CA ALA A 15 11.95 8.28 16.91
C ALA A 15 11.29 8.21 18.29
N ILE A 16 10.10 8.80 18.45
CA ILE A 16 9.27 8.67 19.65
C ILE A 16 8.85 7.20 19.85
N ALA A 17 8.36 6.56 18.78
CA ALA A 17 8.02 5.15 18.79
C ALA A 17 9.20 4.28 19.24
N ASP A 18 10.38 4.56 18.75
CA ASP A 18 11.60 3.81 19.05
C ASP A 18 12.08 3.99 20.51
N GLN A 19 11.94 5.18 21.08
CA GLN A 19 12.23 5.43 22.50
C GLN A 19 11.30 4.66 23.44
N LEU A 20 10.04 4.48 23.06
CA LEU A 20 9.04 3.77 23.85
C LEU A 20 9.08 2.24 23.66
N ARG A 21 9.78 1.77 22.63
CA ARG A 21 9.90 0.34 22.25
C ARG A 21 10.53 -0.54 23.35
N GLY A 22 11.34 0.00 24.22
CA GLY A 22 11.99 -0.75 25.31
C GLY A 22 11.04 -1.38 26.34
N SER A 23 9.75 -1.04 26.30
CA SER A 23 8.73 -1.47 27.26
C SER A 23 7.55 -2.22 26.65
N MET A 24 7.42 -2.25 25.30
CA MET A 24 6.36 -2.94 24.56
C MET A 24 6.94 -3.54 23.28
N ASN A 25 6.30 -4.58 22.73
CA ASN A 25 6.66 -5.03 21.39
C ASN A 25 6.19 -4.02 20.32
N ALA A 26 6.77 -4.11 19.12
CA ALA A 26 6.51 -3.14 18.04
C ALA A 26 5.04 -3.12 17.58
N ASP A 27 4.36 -4.29 17.57
CA ASP A 27 2.97 -4.41 17.12
C ASP A 27 2.01 -3.75 18.12
N ASP A 28 2.19 -4.03 19.42
CA ASP A 28 1.35 -3.43 20.46
C ASP A 28 1.50 -1.90 20.49
N PHE A 29 2.74 -1.43 20.37
CA PHE A 29 3.03 0.01 20.37
C PHE A 29 2.41 0.71 19.15
N ARG A 30 2.43 0.05 17.98
CA ARG A 30 1.81 0.54 16.75
C ARG A 30 0.35 0.91 16.97
N ASP A 31 -0.43 -0.01 17.56
CA ASP A 31 -1.86 0.14 17.68
C ASP A 31 -2.23 1.34 18.57
N TYR A 32 -1.52 1.55 19.67
CA TYR A 32 -1.69 2.76 20.50
C TYR A 32 -1.30 4.04 19.77
N MET A 33 -0.14 4.04 19.11
CA MET A 33 0.37 5.22 18.42
C MET A 33 -0.57 5.68 17.30
N LEU A 34 -0.98 4.75 16.45
CA LEU A 34 -1.87 5.05 15.32
C LEU A 34 -3.25 5.50 15.80
N SER A 35 -3.80 4.88 16.84
CA SER A 35 -5.10 5.26 17.37
C SER A 35 -5.08 6.62 18.07
N PHE A 36 -4.01 6.97 18.79
CA PHE A 36 -3.92 8.29 19.41
C PHE A 36 -3.67 9.41 18.39
N LEU A 37 -2.95 9.13 17.30
CA LEU A 37 -2.84 10.06 16.19
C LEU A 37 -4.20 10.27 15.50
N PHE A 38 -4.98 9.20 15.36
CA PHE A 38 -6.33 9.30 14.82
C PHE A 38 -7.26 10.09 15.76
N LEU A 39 -7.22 9.84 17.07
CA LEU A 39 -7.98 10.60 18.06
C LEU A 39 -7.63 12.09 18.01
N ARG A 40 -6.34 12.41 17.87
CA ARG A 40 -5.92 13.79 17.67
C ARG A 40 -6.52 14.40 16.41
N TYR A 41 -6.43 13.69 15.28
CA TYR A 41 -7.02 14.15 14.02
C TYR A 41 -8.52 14.44 14.15
N LEU A 42 -9.26 13.52 14.76
CA LEU A 42 -10.70 13.72 15.02
C LEU A 42 -10.93 14.97 15.88
N SER A 43 -10.12 15.16 16.94
CA SER A 43 -10.24 16.32 17.82
C SER A 43 -9.96 17.62 17.08
N ASP A 44 -8.85 17.70 16.32
CA ASP A 44 -8.46 18.91 15.58
C ASP A 44 -9.54 19.28 14.55
N ASN A 45 -10.09 18.29 13.84
CA ASN A 45 -11.17 18.50 12.87
C ASN A 45 -12.49 18.90 13.55
N TYR A 46 -12.81 18.30 14.68
CA TYR A 46 -14.01 18.64 15.44
C TYR A 46 -13.96 20.09 15.95
N GLU A 47 -12.82 20.51 16.51
CA GLU A 47 -12.62 21.88 16.96
C GLU A 47 -12.67 22.89 15.79
N ALA A 48 -12.08 22.55 14.64
CA ALA A 48 -12.17 23.37 13.44
C ALA A 48 -13.62 23.52 12.92
N ALA A 49 -14.38 22.41 12.92
CA ALA A 49 -15.80 22.41 12.56
C ALA A 49 -16.64 23.20 13.56
N ALA A 50 -16.39 23.01 14.86
CA ALA A 50 -17.06 23.74 15.94
C ALA A 50 -16.81 25.25 15.85
N LYS A 51 -15.56 25.65 15.59
CA LYS A 51 -15.21 27.07 15.38
C LYS A 51 -15.95 27.67 14.18
N LYS A 52 -16.10 26.91 13.09
CA LYS A 52 -16.85 27.36 11.92
C LYS A 52 -18.35 27.45 12.20
N GLU A 53 -18.89 26.53 13.01
CA GLU A 53 -20.31 26.49 13.35
C GLU A 53 -20.71 27.61 14.30
N LEU A 54 -19.94 27.81 15.36
CA LEU A 54 -20.20 28.81 16.39
C LEU A 54 -19.78 30.23 15.94
N GLY A 55 -18.90 30.35 14.95
CA GLY A 55 -18.45 31.64 14.43
C GLY A 55 -17.91 32.58 15.51
N PRO A 56 -18.54 33.78 15.71
CA PRO A 56 -18.13 34.72 16.74
C PRO A 56 -18.29 34.23 18.17
N ASP A 57 -19.19 33.26 18.41
CA ASP A 57 -19.47 32.73 19.75
C ASP A 57 -18.42 31.70 20.19
N TYR A 58 -17.51 31.29 19.29
CA TYR A 58 -16.40 30.42 19.63
C TYR A 58 -15.35 31.18 20.44
N PRO A 59 -15.04 30.78 21.70
CA PRO A 59 -14.11 31.52 22.56
C PRO A 59 -12.72 31.65 21.95
N ASP A 60 -12.10 32.82 22.07
CA ASP A 60 -10.73 33.03 21.64
C ASP A 60 -9.75 32.31 22.59
N ALA A 61 -8.94 31.42 22.04
CA ALA A 61 -7.92 30.71 22.80
C ALA A 61 -6.91 31.64 23.51
N LYS A 62 -6.67 32.84 22.97
CA LYS A 62 -5.78 33.85 23.55
C LYS A 62 -6.38 34.57 24.75
N ALA A 63 -7.71 34.57 24.87
CA ALA A 63 -8.42 35.16 25.98
C ALA A 63 -8.58 34.20 27.18
N LEU A 64 -8.21 32.93 26.99
CA LEU A 64 -8.21 31.93 28.06
C LEU A 64 -6.92 32.11 28.87
N ASP A 65 -7.08 32.69 30.03
CA ASP A 65 -6.01 32.90 31.01
C ASP A 65 -5.42 31.54 31.39
N ASN A 66 -4.19 31.26 31.02
CA ASN A 66 -3.34 30.06 31.28
C ASN A 66 -4.05 28.84 31.96
N SER A 67 -5.37 28.75 31.81
CA SER A 67 -6.19 27.74 32.44
C SER A 67 -6.12 26.46 31.58
N GLU A 68 -6.24 25.33 32.24
CA GLU A 68 -6.33 23.99 31.63
C GLU A 68 -7.59 23.80 30.76
N LYS A 69 -8.34 24.87 30.48
CA LYS A 69 -9.60 24.85 29.72
C LYS A 69 -9.40 25.10 28.24
N THR A 70 -9.99 24.25 27.41
CA THR A 70 -10.04 24.46 25.96
C THR A 70 -11.17 25.41 25.58
N PRO A 71 -11.11 26.13 24.45
CA PRO A 71 -12.17 27.05 24.01
C PRO A 71 -13.56 26.42 24.03
N LEU A 72 -13.68 25.21 23.48
CA LEU A 72 -14.97 24.53 23.43
C LEU A 72 -15.49 24.14 24.83
N SER A 73 -14.62 23.83 25.79
CA SER A 73 -15.04 23.55 27.18
C SER A 73 -15.62 24.80 27.88
N VAL A 74 -15.10 25.96 27.53
CA VAL A 74 -15.62 27.25 28.05
C VAL A 74 -16.99 27.55 27.43
N TRP A 75 -17.16 27.33 26.14
CA TRP A 75 -18.46 27.51 25.48
C TRP A 75 -19.55 26.60 26.07
N TYR A 76 -19.24 25.29 26.26
CA TYR A 76 -20.17 24.31 26.86
C TYR A 76 -20.60 24.74 28.26
N ALA A 77 -19.69 25.28 29.05
CA ALA A 77 -20.01 25.74 30.43
C ALA A 77 -20.86 27.01 30.44
N ALA A 78 -20.69 27.87 29.44
CA ALA A 78 -21.43 29.13 29.32
C ALA A 78 -22.82 28.95 28.67
N ASN A 79 -23.04 27.90 27.88
CA ASN A 79 -24.28 27.70 27.10
C ASN A 79 -24.88 26.29 27.31
N PRO A 80 -25.18 25.87 28.57
CA PRO A 80 -25.62 24.50 28.84
C PRO A 80 -26.92 24.10 28.13
N ASP A 81 -27.81 25.05 27.87
CA ASP A 81 -29.10 24.82 27.21
C ASP A 81 -28.94 24.58 25.68
N ASP A 82 -27.89 25.11 25.07
CA ASP A 82 -27.63 25.02 23.64
C ASP A 82 -26.76 23.81 23.23
N VAL A 83 -26.12 23.14 24.20
CA VAL A 83 -25.21 22.03 23.98
C VAL A 83 -25.85 20.91 23.14
N ALA A 84 -27.07 20.50 23.48
CA ALA A 84 -27.75 19.40 22.80
C ALA A 84 -28.03 19.73 21.33
N ALA A 85 -28.44 20.95 21.03
CA ALA A 85 -28.67 21.42 19.66
C ALA A 85 -27.36 21.51 18.87
N PHE A 86 -26.30 22.00 19.51
CA PHE A 86 -24.96 22.05 18.92
C PHE A 86 -24.42 20.65 18.61
N GLU A 87 -24.49 19.69 19.54
CA GLU A 87 -24.04 18.30 19.31
C GLU A 87 -24.83 17.65 18.16
N GLN A 88 -26.14 17.90 18.06
CA GLN A 88 -26.95 17.42 16.94
C GLN A 88 -26.49 18.02 15.61
N GLN A 89 -26.13 19.29 15.59
CA GLN A 89 -25.63 19.98 14.40
C GLN A 89 -24.24 19.44 14.00
N MET A 90 -23.36 19.23 14.98
CA MET A 90 -22.04 18.65 14.75
C MET A 90 -22.13 17.22 14.22
N ARG A 91 -23.04 16.41 14.74
CA ARG A 91 -23.31 15.05 14.21
C ARG A 91 -23.70 15.09 12.73
N ARG A 92 -24.46 16.09 12.29
CA ARG A 92 -24.85 16.27 10.88
C ARG A 92 -23.71 16.78 9.99
N LYS A 93 -22.82 17.63 10.53
CA LYS A 93 -21.78 18.31 9.73
C LYS A 93 -20.44 17.63 9.78
N ALA A 94 -20.04 17.15 10.95
CA ALA A 94 -18.77 16.45 11.17
C ALA A 94 -18.92 14.93 11.16
N HIS A 95 -20.16 14.41 11.23
CA HIS A 95 -20.51 12.97 11.32
C HIS A 95 -20.18 12.31 12.66
N TYR A 96 -19.55 13.02 13.58
CA TYR A 96 -19.25 12.53 14.93
C TYR A 96 -19.38 13.65 15.98
N VAL A 97 -19.38 13.23 17.25
CA VAL A 97 -19.46 14.11 18.40
C VAL A 97 -18.34 13.77 19.38
N ILE A 98 -17.60 14.80 19.79
CA ILE A 98 -16.58 14.68 20.84
C ILE A 98 -16.87 15.72 21.93
N LYS A 99 -17.22 15.27 23.14
CA LYS A 99 -17.36 16.18 24.26
C LYS A 99 -16.02 16.81 24.65
N PRO A 100 -16.01 18.06 25.11
CA PRO A 100 -14.78 18.80 25.40
C PRO A 100 -13.75 18.05 26.25
N LYS A 101 -14.21 17.31 27.28
CA LYS A 101 -13.32 16.51 28.15
C LYS A 101 -12.55 15.40 27.43
N TYR A 102 -13.02 14.97 26.25
CA TYR A 102 -12.41 13.91 25.43
C TYR A 102 -11.59 14.46 24.25
N LEU A 103 -11.56 15.79 24.06
CA LEU A 103 -10.72 16.41 23.04
C LEU A 103 -9.24 16.26 23.36
N TRP A 104 -8.43 16.16 22.30
CA TRP A 104 -6.99 15.97 22.41
C TRP A 104 -6.30 16.97 23.32
N GLY A 105 -6.67 18.24 23.27
CA GLY A 105 -6.13 19.29 24.15
C GLY A 105 -6.29 18.96 25.65
N ASN A 106 -7.47 18.50 26.06
CA ASN A 106 -7.73 18.09 27.44
C ASN A 106 -7.00 16.79 27.81
N ILE A 107 -6.93 15.83 26.89
CA ILE A 107 -6.17 14.58 27.08
C ILE A 107 -4.68 14.88 27.29
N VAL A 108 -4.11 15.80 26.50
CA VAL A 108 -2.71 16.25 26.65
C VAL A 108 -2.49 16.95 28.00
N ASN A 109 -3.44 17.76 28.46
CA ASN A 109 -3.35 18.42 29.77
C ASN A 109 -3.33 17.38 30.91
N LEU A 110 -4.23 16.38 30.87
CA LEU A 110 -4.21 15.28 31.83
C LEU A 110 -2.89 14.49 31.80
N ALA A 111 -2.34 14.27 30.61
CA ALA A 111 -1.07 13.56 30.47
C ALA A 111 0.12 14.37 31.02
N LYS A 112 0.19 15.68 30.76
CA LYS A 112 1.24 16.58 31.27
C LYS A 112 1.22 16.71 32.78
N THR A 113 0.02 16.76 33.37
CA THR A 113 -0.18 16.85 34.83
C THR A 113 -0.09 15.48 35.53
N GLN A 114 0.17 14.41 34.79
CA GLN A 114 0.20 13.03 35.32
C GLN A 114 -1.09 12.66 36.03
N SER A 115 -2.23 13.17 35.56
CA SER A 115 -3.53 12.95 36.18
C SER A 115 -3.89 11.47 36.24
N HIS A 116 -4.39 11.01 37.37
CA HIS A 116 -4.89 9.65 37.58
C HIS A 116 -6.10 9.32 36.69
N ASP A 117 -6.82 10.36 36.21
CA ASP A 117 -8.04 10.21 35.43
C ASP A 117 -7.80 9.97 33.91
N LEU A 118 -6.54 10.03 33.44
CA LEU A 118 -6.26 9.95 32.00
C LEU A 118 -6.76 8.65 31.38
N LEU A 119 -6.46 7.50 32.01
CA LEU A 119 -6.84 6.19 31.49
C LEU A 119 -8.37 6.05 31.40
N ASP A 120 -9.10 6.44 32.45
CA ASP A 120 -10.58 6.42 32.46
C ASP A 120 -11.16 7.38 31.40
N THR A 121 -10.55 8.56 31.24
CA THR A 121 -10.96 9.55 30.24
C THR A 121 -10.78 8.99 28.83
N LEU A 122 -9.68 8.31 28.54
CA LEU A 122 -9.45 7.67 27.24
C LEU A 122 -10.45 6.55 26.97
N GLN A 123 -10.72 5.67 27.95
CA GLN A 123 -11.68 4.59 27.79
C GLN A 123 -13.09 5.10 27.51
N ARG A 124 -13.54 6.08 28.29
CA ARG A 124 -14.87 6.68 28.10
C ARG A 124 -14.95 7.53 26.83
N GLY A 125 -13.85 8.20 26.47
CA GLY A 125 -13.78 9.02 25.25
C GLY A 125 -13.90 8.19 23.98
N SER A 126 -13.15 7.09 23.89
CA SER A 126 -13.23 6.17 22.75
C SER A 126 -14.65 5.60 22.59
N LYS A 127 -15.22 5.11 23.71
CA LYS A 127 -16.59 4.59 23.72
C LYS A 127 -17.62 5.67 23.34
N HIS A 128 -17.50 6.88 23.84
CA HIS A 128 -18.38 7.99 23.51
C HIS A 128 -18.33 8.34 22.01
N ILE A 129 -17.13 8.37 21.40
CA ILE A 129 -17.00 8.65 19.97
C ILE A 129 -17.69 7.57 19.16
N GLU A 130 -17.57 6.29 19.54
CA GLU A 130 -18.22 5.18 18.84
C GLU A 130 -19.74 5.17 18.99
N GLU A 131 -20.28 5.47 20.19
CA GLU A 131 -21.71 5.37 20.50
C GLU A 131 -22.51 6.61 20.09
N ASP A 132 -21.93 7.82 20.23
CA ASP A 132 -22.64 9.09 19.97
C ASP A 132 -22.44 9.60 18.53
N SER A 133 -21.62 8.92 17.72
CA SER A 133 -21.37 9.24 16.31
C SER A 133 -22.25 8.40 15.37
N PHE A 134 -22.13 8.55 14.06
CA PHE A 134 -22.79 7.64 13.13
C PHE A 134 -22.22 6.22 13.27
N GLU A 135 -23.07 5.28 13.66
CA GLU A 135 -22.71 3.91 14.03
C GLU A 135 -21.92 3.19 12.91
N SER A 136 -22.35 3.35 11.66
CA SER A 136 -21.70 2.72 10.49
C SER A 136 -20.25 3.14 10.28
N GLU A 137 -19.86 4.33 10.78
CA GLU A 137 -18.55 4.92 10.51
C GLU A 137 -17.56 4.72 11.64
N PHE A 138 -18.04 4.79 12.89
CA PHE A 138 -17.18 4.87 14.07
C PHE A 138 -17.22 3.62 14.93
N GLN A 139 -18.24 2.75 14.78
CA GLN A 139 -18.35 1.54 15.59
C GLN A 139 -17.11 0.65 15.44
N GLY A 140 -16.52 0.28 16.58
CA GLY A 140 -15.37 -0.61 16.68
C GLY A 140 -14.03 -0.04 16.20
N LEU A 141 -13.95 1.25 15.85
CA LEU A 141 -12.67 1.86 15.39
C LEU A 141 -11.58 1.81 16.46
N PHE A 142 -11.96 1.95 17.73
CA PHE A 142 -11.02 1.92 18.86
C PHE A 142 -10.98 0.56 19.57
N SER A 143 -11.65 -0.47 19.04
CA SER A 143 -11.73 -1.80 19.66
C SER A 143 -10.38 -2.47 19.90
N GLU A 144 -9.37 -2.16 19.09
CA GLU A 144 -8.02 -2.71 19.19
C GLU A 144 -7.17 -2.05 20.28
N ILE A 145 -7.61 -0.89 20.82
CA ILE A 145 -6.90 -0.23 21.92
C ILE A 145 -7.25 -0.91 23.24
N ASN A 146 -6.49 -1.91 23.63
CA ASN A 146 -6.67 -2.54 24.92
C ASN A 146 -5.97 -1.73 26.04
N LEU A 147 -6.66 -0.72 26.58
CA LEU A 147 -6.15 0.12 27.67
C LEU A 147 -6.04 -0.64 29.02
N ALA A 148 -6.63 -1.83 29.13
CA ALA A 148 -6.50 -2.72 30.28
C ALA A 148 -5.35 -3.73 30.15
N SER A 149 -4.58 -3.70 29.06
CA SER A 149 -3.51 -4.65 28.77
C SER A 149 -2.38 -4.63 29.81
N ASP A 150 -1.93 -5.80 30.25
CA ASP A 150 -0.75 -5.95 31.10
C ASP A 150 0.56 -5.45 30.45
N LYS A 151 0.54 -5.27 29.11
CA LYS A 151 1.65 -4.69 28.34
C LYS A 151 1.86 -3.19 28.65
N LEU A 152 0.80 -2.48 29.02
CA LEU A 152 0.89 -1.13 29.56
C LEU A 152 1.35 -1.11 31.01
N GLY A 153 1.06 -2.16 31.79
CA GLY A 153 1.37 -2.29 33.19
C GLY A 153 0.37 -3.17 33.90
N ARG A 154 0.79 -3.84 34.98
CA ARG A 154 -0.09 -4.73 35.73
C ARG A 154 -1.11 -3.99 36.59
N LYS A 155 -0.74 -2.83 37.14
CA LYS A 155 -1.59 -1.99 37.97
C LYS A 155 -2.16 -0.84 37.16
N TYR A 156 -3.26 -0.27 37.64
CA TYR A 156 -3.86 0.91 37.01
C TYR A 156 -2.87 2.05 36.90
N ASP A 157 -2.14 2.37 37.98
CA ASP A 157 -1.18 3.48 38.02
C ASP A 157 -0.04 3.31 37.01
N ASP A 158 0.48 2.09 36.86
CA ASP A 158 1.53 1.78 35.89
C ASP A 158 1.03 2.03 34.46
N ARG A 159 -0.19 1.57 34.16
CA ARG A 159 -0.83 1.78 32.85
C ARG A 159 -1.06 3.25 32.57
N ASN A 160 -1.63 3.97 33.57
CA ASN A 160 -1.90 5.40 33.46
C ASN A 160 -0.63 6.22 33.25
N ALA A 161 0.42 5.98 34.03
CA ALA A 161 1.70 6.67 33.89
C ALA A 161 2.33 6.44 32.51
N LYS A 162 2.22 5.22 31.98
CA LYS A 162 2.72 4.90 30.64
C LYS A 162 1.94 5.59 29.54
N LEU A 163 0.61 5.66 29.65
CA LEU A 163 -0.23 6.41 28.72
C LEU A 163 0.07 7.91 28.78
N CYS A 164 0.28 8.47 29.98
CA CYS A 164 0.74 9.86 30.13
C CYS A 164 2.03 10.13 29.36
N SER A 165 3.01 9.22 29.44
CA SER A 165 4.26 9.31 28.70
C SER A 165 4.04 9.28 27.20
N ILE A 166 3.30 8.28 26.67
CA ILE A 166 3.01 8.13 25.25
C ILE A 166 2.34 9.38 24.68
N ILE A 167 1.27 9.86 25.33
CA ILE A 167 0.50 11.03 24.87
C ILE A 167 1.35 12.30 24.92
N SER A 168 2.14 12.50 25.99
CA SER A 168 3.02 13.66 26.10
C SER A 168 4.09 13.68 24.99
N GLU A 169 4.66 12.52 24.65
CA GLU A 169 5.63 12.40 23.56
C GLU A 169 4.99 12.67 22.20
N ILE A 170 3.81 12.12 21.93
CA ILE A 170 3.05 12.41 20.69
C ILE A 170 2.77 13.92 20.60
N ALA A 171 2.30 14.54 21.67
CA ALA A 171 2.00 15.97 21.70
C ALA A 171 3.25 16.82 21.43
N ARG A 172 4.40 16.44 22.00
CA ARG A 172 5.69 17.13 21.79
C ARG A 172 6.18 17.01 20.34
N GLY A 173 6.16 15.80 19.79
CA GLY A 173 6.64 15.54 18.43
C GLY A 173 5.79 16.25 17.38
N MET A 174 4.52 16.40 17.64
CA MET A 174 3.58 17.05 16.72
C MET A 174 3.43 18.57 16.91
N ALA A 175 3.92 19.13 17.99
CA ALA A 175 3.99 20.59 18.14
C ALA A 175 4.89 21.25 17.07
N LEU A 176 5.77 20.46 16.45
CA LEU A 176 6.65 20.87 15.36
C LEU A 176 5.92 20.95 14.00
N SER A 177 4.69 20.43 13.88
CA SER A 177 3.92 20.41 12.63
C SER A 177 2.53 21.03 12.83
N ALA A 178 2.39 22.27 12.38
CA ALA A 178 1.19 23.09 12.60
C ALA A 178 0.04 22.84 11.59
N LYS A 179 0.09 21.79 10.73
CA LYS A 179 -0.89 21.58 9.65
C LYS A 179 -1.56 20.22 9.74
N THR A 180 -2.88 20.22 9.85
CA THR A 180 -3.76 19.04 9.92
C THR A 180 -3.62 18.12 8.67
N ASP A 181 -3.39 18.70 7.48
CA ASP A 181 -3.23 17.96 6.22
C ASP A 181 -1.99 17.04 6.19
N SER A 182 -1.07 17.19 7.15
CA SER A 182 0.14 16.38 7.24
C SER A 182 -0.02 15.10 8.05
N LEU A 183 -1.13 14.96 8.79
CA LEU A 183 -1.35 13.80 9.67
C LEU A 183 -1.58 12.52 8.90
N GLY A 184 -2.33 12.56 7.79
CA GLY A 184 -2.57 11.41 6.93
C GLY A 184 -1.26 10.85 6.36
N ASP A 185 -0.42 11.71 5.80
CA ASP A 185 0.87 11.28 5.24
C ASP A 185 1.84 10.76 6.30
N ALA A 186 1.83 11.37 7.50
CA ALA A 186 2.63 10.89 8.63
C ALA A 186 2.12 9.53 9.14
N TYR A 187 0.82 9.33 9.12
CA TYR A 187 0.17 8.07 9.47
C TYR A 187 0.57 6.95 8.49
N GLU A 188 0.51 7.20 7.18
CA GLU A 188 1.00 6.26 6.16
C GLU A 188 2.49 5.93 6.32
N TYR A 189 3.32 6.95 6.57
CA TYR A 189 4.74 6.74 6.83
C TYR A 189 4.95 5.81 8.03
N LEU A 190 4.22 6.01 9.13
CA LEU A 190 4.31 5.15 10.31
C LEU A 190 3.84 3.72 10.01
N ILE A 191 2.74 3.54 9.28
CA ILE A 191 2.29 2.21 8.83
C ILE A 191 3.43 1.50 8.09
N GLY A 192 4.07 2.19 7.14
CA GLY A 192 5.22 1.66 6.39
C GLY A 192 6.41 1.28 7.27
N GLN A 193 6.75 2.13 8.27
CA GLN A 193 7.84 1.84 9.21
C GLN A 193 7.52 0.67 10.15
N PHE A 194 6.28 0.57 10.64
CA PHE A 194 5.84 -0.57 11.42
C PHE A 194 5.83 -1.86 10.59
N ALA A 195 5.41 -1.80 9.34
CA ALA A 195 5.50 -2.92 8.41
C ALA A 195 6.96 -3.38 8.21
N ALA A 196 7.91 -2.44 8.11
CA ALA A 196 9.33 -2.72 8.00
C ALA A 196 9.96 -3.31 9.27
N GLY A 197 9.41 -2.98 10.45
CA GLY A 197 9.93 -3.34 11.76
C GLY A 197 9.38 -4.63 12.37
N SER A 198 8.20 -5.08 11.96
CA SER A 198 7.44 -6.18 12.60
C SER A 198 7.69 -7.57 12.01
N GLY A 199 8.65 -7.74 11.09
CA GLY A 199 9.00 -9.04 10.50
C GLY A 199 7.98 -9.59 9.50
N LYS A 200 7.93 -10.93 9.32
CA LYS A 200 7.18 -11.58 8.23
C LYS A 200 5.67 -11.28 8.18
N LYS A 201 5.02 -11.07 9.33
CA LYS A 201 3.57 -10.83 9.39
C LYS A 201 3.15 -9.42 8.96
N ALA A 202 4.01 -8.44 9.14
CA ALA A 202 3.67 -7.05 8.87
C ALA A 202 3.69 -6.66 7.39
N GLY A 203 4.47 -7.38 6.56
CA GLY A 203 4.47 -7.15 5.11
C GLY A 203 3.23 -7.66 4.39
N GLU A 204 2.36 -8.40 5.07
CA GLU A 204 1.12 -8.90 4.49
C GLU A 204 0.03 -7.83 4.38
N PHE A 205 0.15 -6.70 5.10
CA PHE A 205 -0.86 -5.64 5.11
C PHE A 205 -0.41 -4.31 4.49
N TYR A 206 0.82 -4.23 4.00
CA TYR A 206 1.34 -2.99 3.41
C TYR A 206 2.00 -3.22 2.05
N THR A 207 1.52 -2.52 1.05
CA THR A 207 2.14 -2.50 -0.28
C THR A 207 3.15 -1.37 -0.36
N PRO A 208 4.42 -1.62 -0.72
CA PRO A 208 5.40 -0.56 -0.92
C PRO A 208 4.88 0.54 -1.85
N GLN A 209 5.14 1.80 -1.49
CA GLN A 209 4.59 2.96 -2.17
C GLN A 209 4.91 3.00 -3.67
N GLU A 210 6.10 2.56 -4.03
CA GLU A 210 6.56 2.51 -5.42
C GLU A 210 5.72 1.53 -6.26
N ILE A 211 5.38 0.38 -5.69
CA ILE A 211 4.55 -0.64 -6.37
C ILE A 211 3.10 -0.16 -6.44
N SER A 212 2.59 0.43 -5.35
CA SER A 212 1.27 1.05 -5.31
C SER A 212 1.12 2.15 -6.38
N ASN A 213 2.18 2.94 -6.62
CA ASN A 213 2.21 3.94 -7.68
C ASN A 213 2.13 3.33 -9.09
N ILE A 214 2.73 2.15 -9.32
CA ILE A 214 2.61 1.44 -10.60
C ILE A 214 1.19 0.94 -10.82
N LEU A 215 0.60 0.25 -9.82
CA LEU A 215 -0.76 -0.28 -9.93
C LEU A 215 -1.78 0.85 -10.16
N SER A 216 -1.71 1.90 -9.34
CA SER A 216 -2.59 3.07 -9.45
C SER A 216 -2.45 3.75 -10.81
N ALA A 217 -1.23 3.83 -11.36
CA ALA A 217 -1.02 4.38 -12.69
C ALA A 217 -1.70 3.54 -13.77
N ILE A 218 -1.57 2.22 -13.71
CA ILE A 218 -2.12 1.30 -14.70
C ILE A 218 -3.65 1.34 -14.70
N VAL A 219 -4.30 1.23 -13.53
CA VAL A 219 -5.76 1.10 -13.46
C VAL A 219 -6.51 2.41 -13.70
N THR A 220 -5.82 3.54 -13.63
CA THR A 220 -6.40 4.86 -13.94
C THR A 220 -6.30 5.24 -15.41
N LEU A 221 -5.49 4.56 -16.21
CA LEU A 221 -5.41 4.78 -17.66
C LEU A 221 -6.66 4.26 -18.37
N ASP A 222 -6.91 4.77 -19.57
CA ASP A 222 -7.97 4.25 -20.43
C ASP A 222 -7.77 2.75 -20.70
N SER A 223 -8.84 1.98 -20.61
CA SER A 223 -8.77 0.52 -20.70
C SER A 223 -8.53 0.02 -22.14
N GLN A 224 -9.10 0.73 -23.12
CA GLN A 224 -9.00 0.38 -24.53
C GLN A 224 -7.75 0.98 -25.20
N GLU A 225 -7.51 2.25 -24.90
CA GLU A 225 -6.45 3.05 -25.48
C GLU A 225 -5.61 3.74 -24.41
N PRO A 226 -4.76 3.01 -23.67
CA PRO A 226 -3.96 3.59 -22.58
C PRO A 226 -3.11 4.81 -22.99
N LYS A 227 -2.78 4.93 -24.29
CA LYS A 227 -2.05 6.08 -24.86
C LYS A 227 -2.79 7.41 -24.71
N THR A 228 -4.11 7.39 -24.64
CA THR A 228 -4.92 8.61 -24.48
C THR A 228 -4.80 9.22 -23.08
N GLY A 229 -4.24 8.46 -22.13
CA GLY A 229 -3.99 8.93 -20.77
C GLY A 229 -5.00 8.46 -19.74
N PRO A 230 -5.06 9.16 -18.58
CA PRO A 230 -5.97 8.79 -17.50
C PRO A 230 -7.44 9.01 -17.88
N ARG A 231 -8.32 8.14 -17.34
CA ARG A 231 -9.77 8.34 -17.43
C ARG A 231 -10.20 9.56 -16.61
N GLY A 232 -11.15 10.33 -17.11
CA GLY A 232 -11.71 11.48 -16.40
C GLY A 232 -12.57 11.07 -15.19
N LYS A 233 -13.12 9.85 -15.20
CA LYS A 233 -13.97 9.34 -14.11
C LYS A 233 -13.84 7.83 -13.98
N LEU A 234 -13.72 7.36 -12.74
CA LEU A 234 -13.94 5.99 -12.32
C LEU A 234 -15.22 5.96 -11.47
N GLY A 235 -16.25 5.20 -11.85
CA GLY A 235 -17.47 5.08 -11.07
C GLY A 235 -17.22 4.36 -9.75
N SER A 236 -16.37 3.34 -9.77
CA SER A 236 -16.01 2.55 -8.59
C SER A 236 -14.63 1.90 -8.70
N VAL A 237 -13.97 1.81 -7.55
CA VAL A 237 -12.66 1.14 -7.38
C VAL A 237 -12.80 0.08 -6.29
N PHE A 238 -12.16 -1.08 -6.46
CA PHE A 238 -12.22 -2.17 -5.50
C PHE A 238 -10.84 -2.77 -5.23
N ASP A 239 -10.53 -2.95 -3.95
CA ASP A 239 -9.40 -3.73 -3.46
C ASP A 239 -9.91 -4.79 -2.47
N PHE A 240 -9.89 -6.04 -2.88
CA PHE A 240 -10.42 -7.17 -2.11
C PHE A 240 -9.42 -7.75 -1.07
N ALA A 241 -8.28 -7.13 -0.90
CA ALA A 241 -7.27 -7.43 0.13
C ALA A 241 -6.59 -6.11 0.52
N CYS A 242 -7.42 -5.11 0.94
CA CYS A 242 -7.01 -3.71 0.93
C CYS A 242 -5.96 -3.34 1.98
N GLY A 243 -5.70 -4.22 2.94
CA GLY A 243 -4.74 -3.95 3.98
C GLY A 243 -5.06 -2.63 4.70
N SER A 244 -4.11 -1.74 4.78
CA SER A 244 -4.27 -0.39 5.34
C SER A 244 -5.01 0.61 4.44
N GLY A 245 -5.48 0.21 3.25
CA GLY A 245 -6.15 1.09 2.29
C GLY A 245 -5.23 2.00 1.48
N SER A 246 -3.92 1.94 1.69
CA SER A 246 -2.94 2.82 1.04
C SER A 246 -2.98 2.77 -0.49
N LEU A 247 -3.22 1.58 -1.08
CA LEU A 247 -3.33 1.42 -2.53
C LEU A 247 -4.57 2.15 -3.10
N LEU A 248 -5.70 2.06 -2.40
CA LEU A 248 -6.93 2.79 -2.76
C LEU A 248 -6.75 4.31 -2.68
N LEU A 249 -6.07 4.79 -1.65
CA LEU A 249 -5.73 6.22 -1.49
C LEU A 249 -4.81 6.71 -2.61
N ASN A 250 -3.83 5.91 -3.03
CA ASN A 250 -2.97 6.25 -4.16
C ASN A 250 -3.74 6.39 -5.48
N ILE A 251 -4.73 5.53 -5.72
CA ILE A 251 -5.62 5.66 -6.90
C ILE A 251 -6.39 6.98 -6.81
N ARG A 252 -6.98 7.28 -5.65
CA ARG A 252 -7.71 8.55 -5.43
C ARG A 252 -6.83 9.77 -5.68
N ASN A 253 -5.65 9.79 -5.07
CA ASN A 253 -4.70 10.89 -5.21
C ASN A 253 -4.25 11.07 -6.67
N ARG A 254 -4.04 9.97 -7.38
CA ARG A 254 -3.66 10.00 -8.79
C ARG A 254 -4.79 10.55 -9.66
N MET A 255 -6.03 10.10 -9.45
CA MET A 255 -7.19 10.63 -10.16
C MET A 255 -7.36 12.13 -9.92
N ALA A 256 -7.27 12.57 -8.67
CA ALA A 256 -7.35 13.99 -8.33
C ALA A 256 -6.26 14.84 -9.01
N LYS A 257 -5.01 14.35 -9.03
CA LYS A 257 -3.89 15.04 -9.71
C LYS A 257 -4.07 15.14 -11.22
N SER A 258 -4.78 14.22 -11.85
CA SER A 258 -5.10 14.26 -13.27
C SER A 258 -6.39 15.01 -13.59
N GLY A 259 -7.03 15.64 -12.60
CA GLY A 259 -8.32 16.33 -12.75
C GLY A 259 -9.52 15.38 -12.86
N GLY A 260 -9.32 14.11 -12.60
CA GLY A 260 -10.37 13.08 -12.61
C GLY A 260 -11.06 12.92 -11.25
N SER A 261 -12.08 12.04 -11.21
CA SER A 261 -12.85 11.75 -10.01
C SER A 261 -13.14 10.26 -9.84
N ILE A 262 -13.41 9.85 -8.58
CA ILE A 262 -13.90 8.51 -8.25
C ILE A 262 -15.29 8.65 -7.63
N GLY A 263 -16.23 7.81 -8.04
CA GLY A 263 -17.59 7.78 -7.49
C GLY A 263 -17.60 7.18 -6.08
N LYS A 264 -17.14 5.93 -5.92
CA LYS A 264 -17.01 5.30 -4.61
C LYS A 264 -15.83 4.32 -4.56
N ILE A 265 -15.20 4.23 -3.42
CA ILE A 265 -14.07 3.34 -3.12
C ILE A 265 -14.59 2.18 -2.28
N TYR A 266 -14.21 0.96 -2.65
CA TYR A 266 -14.59 -0.25 -1.93
C TYR A 266 -13.33 -1.03 -1.55
N GLY A 267 -13.30 -1.50 -0.31
CA GLY A 267 -12.23 -2.36 0.19
C GLY A 267 -12.80 -3.57 0.92
N GLN A 268 -12.05 -4.68 0.94
CA GLN A 268 -12.33 -5.82 1.79
C GLN A 268 -11.05 -6.23 2.50
N GLU A 269 -11.14 -6.50 3.81
CA GLU A 269 -10.01 -6.91 4.64
C GLU A 269 -10.46 -7.97 5.65
N TYR A 270 -9.68 -9.03 5.77
CA TYR A 270 -9.96 -10.16 6.67
C TYR A 270 -9.56 -9.87 8.12
N ASN A 271 -8.43 -9.20 8.33
CA ASN A 271 -7.91 -8.90 9.64
C ASN A 271 -8.59 -7.66 10.23
N VAL A 272 -9.23 -7.80 11.40
CA VAL A 272 -10.00 -6.72 12.04
C VAL A 272 -9.15 -5.48 12.37
N THR A 273 -7.92 -5.69 12.86
CA THR A 273 -6.99 -4.58 13.17
C THR A 273 -6.65 -3.80 11.90
N THR A 274 -6.32 -4.51 10.83
CA THR A 274 -5.96 -3.91 9.55
C THR A 274 -7.17 -3.27 8.87
N TYR A 275 -8.37 -3.88 8.99
CA TYR A 275 -9.64 -3.29 8.57
C TYR A 275 -9.89 -1.93 9.24
N ASN A 276 -9.69 -1.84 10.56
CA ASN A 276 -9.85 -0.58 11.29
C ASN A 276 -8.77 0.45 10.88
N LEU A 277 -7.53 0.01 10.63
CA LEU A 277 -6.48 0.88 10.10
C LEU A 277 -6.87 1.45 8.72
N ALA A 278 -7.46 0.65 7.85
CA ALA A 278 -7.92 1.13 6.54
C ALA A 278 -9.00 2.22 6.67
N ARG A 279 -9.98 2.02 7.55
CA ARG A 279 -11.04 3.01 7.81
C ARG A 279 -10.47 4.32 8.37
N MET A 280 -9.61 4.22 9.37
CA MET A 280 -8.91 5.38 9.94
C MET A 280 -8.08 6.11 8.87
N ASN A 281 -7.38 5.37 8.03
CA ASN A 281 -6.55 5.93 6.97
C ASN A 281 -7.38 6.69 5.92
N MET A 282 -8.54 6.15 5.51
CA MET A 282 -9.47 6.85 4.62
C MET A 282 -9.92 8.17 5.23
N LEU A 283 -10.37 8.17 6.49
CA LEU A 283 -10.84 9.37 7.18
C LEU A 283 -9.72 10.41 7.36
N LEU A 284 -8.50 9.99 7.73
CA LEU A 284 -7.31 10.85 7.87
C LEU A 284 -6.93 11.57 6.57
N HIS A 285 -7.21 10.95 5.41
CA HIS A 285 -6.99 11.56 4.10
C HIS A 285 -8.23 12.31 3.58
N GLY A 286 -9.19 12.62 4.44
CA GLY A 286 -10.38 13.40 4.12
C GLY A 286 -11.31 12.72 3.11
N VAL A 287 -11.29 11.38 3.03
CA VAL A 287 -12.30 10.63 2.27
C VAL A 287 -13.56 10.61 3.12
N LYS A 288 -14.65 11.12 2.58
CA LYS A 288 -15.92 11.12 3.30
C LYS A 288 -16.44 9.68 3.42
N ASP A 289 -17.17 9.40 4.48
CA ASP A 289 -17.84 8.14 4.73
C ASP A 289 -18.70 7.65 3.55
N THR A 290 -19.41 8.58 2.90
CA THR A 290 -20.22 8.30 1.71
C THR A 290 -19.40 7.94 0.47
N GLU A 291 -18.11 8.27 0.45
CA GLU A 291 -17.20 8.05 -0.68
C GLU A 291 -16.44 6.73 -0.60
N PHE A 292 -16.49 6.02 0.54
CA PHE A 292 -15.84 4.72 0.68
C PHE A 292 -16.70 3.71 1.45
N GLU A 293 -16.35 2.46 1.32
CA GLU A 293 -16.91 1.35 2.09
C GLU A 293 -15.84 0.26 2.22
N ILE A 294 -15.44 -0.01 3.45
CA ILE A 294 -14.52 -1.11 3.76
C ILE A 294 -15.31 -2.18 4.48
N TYR A 295 -15.25 -3.40 3.97
CA TYR A 295 -15.93 -4.56 4.53
C TYR A 295 -14.93 -5.45 5.27
N HIS A 296 -15.29 -5.83 6.51
CA HIS A 296 -14.55 -6.82 7.28
C HIS A 296 -15.02 -8.22 6.91
N GLY A 297 -14.22 -8.98 6.18
CA GLY A 297 -14.61 -10.33 5.76
C GLY A 297 -13.58 -11.08 4.94
N ASP A 298 -13.89 -12.36 4.68
CA ASP A 298 -13.02 -13.31 3.98
C ASP A 298 -13.32 -13.34 2.48
N THR A 299 -12.44 -12.75 1.69
CA THR A 299 -12.51 -12.70 0.22
C THR A 299 -12.64 -14.09 -0.40
N LEU A 300 -11.93 -15.08 0.12
CA LEU A 300 -11.97 -16.44 -0.41
C LEU A 300 -13.33 -17.10 -0.17
N LYS A 301 -13.98 -16.83 0.96
CA LYS A 301 -15.35 -17.28 1.27
C LYS A 301 -16.41 -16.47 0.53
N ASN A 302 -16.06 -15.27 0.04
CA ASN A 302 -17.01 -14.33 -0.58
C ASN A 302 -18.20 -14.02 0.35
N ASP A 303 -17.89 -13.69 1.60
CA ASP A 303 -18.86 -13.53 2.68
C ASP A 303 -19.55 -12.15 2.69
N TRP A 304 -19.15 -11.24 1.82
CA TRP A 304 -19.83 -9.97 1.62
C TRP A 304 -21.10 -10.18 0.79
N ASP A 305 -22.26 -10.15 1.44
CA ASP A 305 -23.56 -10.44 0.81
C ASP A 305 -23.84 -9.55 -0.40
N TRP A 306 -23.46 -8.29 -0.35
CA TRP A 306 -23.59 -7.37 -1.48
C TRP A 306 -22.86 -7.85 -2.75
N LEU A 307 -21.70 -8.45 -2.62
CA LEU A 307 -20.97 -9.03 -3.76
C LEU A 307 -21.69 -10.26 -4.33
N ARG A 308 -22.46 -10.98 -3.50
CA ARG A 308 -23.21 -12.18 -3.89
C ARG A 308 -24.57 -11.88 -4.52
N GLU A 309 -24.90 -10.61 -4.73
CA GLU A 309 -26.15 -10.23 -5.41
C GLU A 309 -26.35 -11.02 -6.71
N THR A 310 -27.48 -11.66 -6.84
CA THR A 310 -27.82 -12.53 -7.97
C THR A 310 -28.51 -11.80 -9.11
N ASN A 311 -29.15 -10.66 -8.82
CA ASN A 311 -29.78 -9.83 -9.83
C ASN A 311 -28.72 -9.16 -10.71
N PRO A 312 -28.62 -9.48 -12.01
CA PRO A 312 -27.58 -8.92 -12.89
C PRO A 312 -27.56 -7.39 -12.93
N ALA A 313 -28.71 -6.74 -12.79
CA ALA A 313 -28.85 -5.28 -12.83
C ALA A 313 -28.32 -4.60 -11.55
N LYS A 314 -28.24 -5.34 -10.44
CA LYS A 314 -27.77 -4.84 -9.14
C LYS A 314 -26.39 -5.38 -8.75
N LYS A 315 -25.90 -6.37 -9.50
CA LYS A 315 -24.62 -7.02 -9.21
C LYS A 315 -23.47 -6.00 -9.26
N PRO A 316 -22.66 -5.87 -8.19
CA PRO A 316 -21.55 -4.93 -8.18
C PRO A 316 -20.51 -5.28 -9.24
N ARG A 317 -20.03 -4.25 -9.92
CA ARG A 317 -18.96 -4.29 -10.91
C ARG A 317 -18.13 -3.03 -10.80
N PHE A 318 -16.81 -3.19 -10.93
CA PHE A 318 -15.87 -2.13 -10.68
C PHE A 318 -15.09 -1.71 -11.93
N ASP A 319 -14.84 -0.41 -12.08
CA ASP A 319 -14.06 0.15 -13.19
C ASP A 319 -12.57 -0.17 -13.03
N ALA A 320 -12.11 -0.18 -11.79
CA ALA A 320 -10.74 -0.55 -11.45
C ALA A 320 -10.75 -1.55 -10.29
N VAL A 321 -9.99 -2.63 -10.44
CA VAL A 321 -9.77 -3.63 -9.40
C VAL A 321 -8.27 -3.74 -9.15
N VAL A 322 -7.86 -3.66 -7.90
CA VAL A 322 -6.47 -3.82 -7.49
C VAL A 322 -6.38 -4.78 -6.33
N ALA A 323 -5.25 -5.44 -6.15
CA ALA A 323 -4.97 -6.16 -4.92
C ALA A 323 -3.49 -6.51 -4.78
N ASN A 324 -3.05 -6.57 -3.53
CA ASN A 324 -1.84 -7.24 -3.10
C ASN A 324 -2.22 -8.33 -2.07
N PRO A 325 -2.77 -9.48 -2.53
CA PRO A 325 -3.22 -10.53 -1.63
C PRO A 325 -2.02 -11.26 -0.97
N PRO A 326 -2.25 -12.01 0.13
CA PRO A 326 -1.20 -12.81 0.75
C PRO A 326 -0.67 -13.87 -0.22
N PHE A 327 0.67 -13.90 -0.42
CA PHE A 327 1.31 -14.76 -1.42
C PHE A 327 1.29 -16.23 -1.02
N SER A 328 0.90 -17.09 -1.98
CA SER A 328 0.86 -18.54 -1.81
C SER A 328 0.09 -18.97 -0.54
N TYR A 329 -0.98 -18.28 -0.25
CA TYR A 329 -1.82 -18.52 0.92
C TYR A 329 -2.46 -19.91 0.83
N ARG A 330 -2.28 -20.72 1.87
CA ARG A 330 -2.95 -22.04 1.98
C ARG A 330 -4.39 -21.85 2.39
N TRP A 331 -5.31 -22.49 1.70
CA TRP A 331 -6.74 -22.38 1.94
C TRP A 331 -7.45 -23.72 1.77
N GLU A 332 -8.66 -23.80 2.27
CA GLU A 332 -9.49 -25.01 2.19
C GLU A 332 -10.73 -24.73 1.34
N PRO A 333 -10.65 -24.93 0.01
CA PRO A 333 -11.83 -24.82 -0.82
C PRO A 333 -12.79 -25.98 -0.52
N GLY A 334 -14.04 -25.63 -0.14
CA GLY A 334 -15.12 -26.61 -0.02
C GLY A 334 -15.53 -27.14 -1.40
N GLU A 335 -16.22 -28.28 -1.42
CA GLU A 335 -16.72 -28.90 -2.67
C GLU A 335 -17.63 -27.95 -3.47
N ALA A 336 -18.44 -27.15 -2.79
CA ALA A 336 -19.32 -26.16 -3.40
C ALA A 336 -18.60 -25.09 -4.21
N MET A 337 -17.29 -24.84 -3.97
CA MET A 337 -16.51 -23.85 -4.69
C MET A 337 -16.42 -24.13 -6.20
N ALA A 338 -16.55 -25.37 -6.64
CA ALA A 338 -16.58 -25.71 -8.06
C ALA A 338 -17.80 -25.13 -8.78
N GLN A 339 -18.89 -24.83 -8.06
CA GLN A 339 -20.10 -24.22 -8.60
C GLN A 339 -20.16 -22.69 -8.38
N ASP A 340 -19.22 -22.14 -7.61
CA ASP A 340 -19.13 -20.70 -7.39
C ASP A 340 -18.89 -19.98 -8.75
N PRO A 341 -19.65 -18.94 -9.07
CA PRO A 341 -19.50 -18.19 -10.33
C PRO A 341 -18.07 -17.70 -10.60
N ARG A 342 -17.27 -17.48 -9.56
CA ARG A 342 -15.87 -17.08 -9.70
C ARG A 342 -14.99 -18.17 -10.30
N PHE A 343 -15.28 -19.44 -10.01
CA PHE A 343 -14.43 -20.59 -10.33
C PHE A 343 -15.02 -21.53 -11.38
N LYS A 344 -16.34 -21.50 -11.58
CA LYS A 344 -17.08 -22.45 -12.42
C LYS A 344 -16.46 -22.62 -13.81
N ASN A 345 -16.04 -21.53 -14.44
CA ASN A 345 -15.52 -21.57 -15.81
C ASN A 345 -14.01 -21.87 -15.85
N TYR A 346 -13.27 -21.45 -14.82
CA TYR A 346 -11.80 -21.52 -14.81
C TYR A 346 -11.25 -22.71 -14.04
N GLY A 347 -11.94 -23.11 -12.97
CA GLY A 347 -11.49 -24.14 -12.03
C GLY A 347 -11.09 -23.55 -10.68
N VAL A 348 -11.06 -24.40 -9.68
CA VAL A 348 -10.69 -24.05 -8.29
C VAL A 348 -9.18 -24.12 -8.12
N ALA A 349 -8.56 -23.05 -7.60
CA ALA A 349 -7.13 -23.00 -7.30
C ALA A 349 -6.72 -24.12 -6.31
N PRO A 350 -5.45 -24.58 -6.32
CA PRO A 350 -4.99 -25.64 -5.43
C PRO A 350 -5.02 -25.19 -3.96
N LYS A 351 -5.25 -26.13 -3.03
CA LYS A 351 -5.22 -25.86 -1.58
C LYS A 351 -3.92 -25.24 -1.08
N SER A 352 -2.82 -25.56 -1.73
CA SER A 352 -1.47 -25.07 -1.38
C SER A 352 -1.22 -23.62 -1.72
N ALA A 353 -2.03 -23.00 -2.62
CA ALA A 353 -1.84 -21.62 -3.06
C ALA A 353 -3.16 -21.04 -3.62
N ALA A 354 -3.69 -20.04 -2.94
CA ALA A 354 -4.92 -19.32 -3.33
C ALA A 354 -4.69 -18.22 -4.37
N ASP A 355 -3.46 -18.07 -4.90
CA ASP A 355 -3.08 -16.97 -5.79
C ASP A 355 -4.10 -16.76 -6.93
N PHE A 356 -4.47 -17.83 -7.64
CA PHE A 356 -5.49 -17.74 -8.69
C PHE A 356 -6.92 -17.62 -8.17
N ALA A 357 -7.23 -18.03 -6.93
CA ALA A 357 -8.55 -17.80 -6.36
C ALA A 357 -8.79 -16.30 -6.11
N PHE A 358 -7.79 -15.59 -5.63
CA PHE A 358 -7.80 -14.14 -5.50
C PHE A 358 -7.93 -13.44 -6.87
N LEU A 359 -7.15 -13.89 -7.85
CA LEU A 359 -7.21 -13.33 -9.20
C LEU A 359 -8.62 -13.49 -9.82
N LEU A 360 -9.19 -14.69 -9.72
CA LEU A 360 -10.52 -14.99 -10.25
C LEU A 360 -11.62 -14.22 -9.51
N HIS A 361 -11.45 -13.98 -8.20
CA HIS A 361 -12.35 -13.12 -7.44
C HIS A 361 -12.37 -11.71 -8.03
N GLY A 362 -11.24 -11.09 -8.21
CA GLY A 362 -11.15 -9.74 -8.79
C GLY A 362 -11.71 -9.68 -10.22
N LEU A 363 -11.38 -10.67 -11.06
CA LEU A 363 -11.88 -10.76 -12.43
C LEU A 363 -13.41 -10.90 -12.49
N GLN A 364 -14.02 -11.65 -11.56
CA GLN A 364 -15.48 -11.83 -11.48
C GLN A 364 -16.20 -10.49 -11.32
N TYR A 365 -15.65 -9.58 -10.52
CA TYR A 365 -16.25 -8.28 -10.22
C TYR A 365 -15.73 -7.13 -11.09
N LEU A 366 -14.85 -7.40 -12.03
CA LEU A 366 -14.38 -6.42 -13.01
C LEU A 366 -15.48 -6.11 -14.03
N LYS A 367 -15.70 -4.84 -14.35
CA LYS A 367 -16.54 -4.42 -15.49
C LYS A 367 -15.91 -4.88 -16.81
N ASP A 368 -16.73 -4.94 -17.85
CA ASP A 368 -16.25 -5.35 -19.17
C ASP A 368 -15.21 -4.38 -19.74
N ASP A 369 -15.34 -3.08 -19.46
CA ASP A 369 -14.37 -2.02 -19.79
C ASP A 369 -13.44 -1.67 -18.63
N GLY A 370 -13.41 -2.48 -17.57
CA GLY A 370 -12.57 -2.30 -16.40
C GLY A 370 -11.13 -2.73 -16.62
N VAL A 371 -10.25 -2.28 -15.71
CA VAL A 371 -8.85 -2.72 -15.63
C VAL A 371 -8.57 -3.27 -14.25
N MET A 372 -7.99 -4.46 -14.19
CA MET A 372 -7.49 -5.07 -12.96
C MET A 372 -5.96 -5.14 -12.99
N ALA A 373 -5.32 -4.81 -11.88
CA ALA A 373 -3.90 -5.02 -11.66
C ALA A 373 -3.68 -5.72 -10.30
N ILE A 374 -3.06 -6.90 -10.32
CA ILE A 374 -2.83 -7.72 -9.13
C ILE A 374 -1.36 -8.09 -9.00
N ILE A 375 -0.85 -8.04 -7.77
CA ILE A 375 0.50 -8.48 -7.44
C ILE A 375 0.46 -9.95 -7.04
N LEU A 376 1.31 -10.76 -7.65
CA LEU A 376 1.39 -12.20 -7.39
C LEU A 376 2.84 -12.68 -7.41
N PRO A 377 3.17 -13.81 -6.75
CA PRO A 377 4.50 -14.40 -6.85
C PRO A 377 4.77 -14.94 -8.26
N HIS A 378 6.01 -14.88 -8.73
CA HIS A 378 6.38 -15.36 -10.07
C HIS A 378 5.92 -16.80 -10.37
N GLY A 379 5.72 -17.62 -9.36
CA GLY A 379 5.25 -19.01 -9.51
C GLY A 379 3.97 -19.13 -10.34
N VAL A 380 3.04 -18.18 -10.25
CA VAL A 380 1.78 -18.19 -11.01
C VAL A 380 1.99 -18.19 -12.53
N LEU A 381 3.15 -17.72 -12.98
CA LEU A 381 3.47 -17.62 -14.40
C LEU A 381 3.78 -18.99 -15.04
N PHE A 382 4.23 -19.99 -14.25
CA PHE A 382 4.74 -21.24 -14.81
C PHE A 382 4.40 -22.52 -14.02
N ARG A 383 3.83 -22.44 -12.81
CA ARG A 383 3.42 -23.65 -12.08
C ARG A 383 2.43 -24.47 -12.89
N GLY A 384 2.55 -25.80 -12.79
CA GLY A 384 1.72 -26.77 -13.50
C GLY A 384 0.41 -27.12 -12.77
N GLY A 385 -0.27 -28.18 -13.23
CA GLY A 385 -1.51 -28.68 -12.64
C GLY A 385 -2.65 -27.67 -12.75
N LYS A 386 -3.48 -27.57 -11.70
CA LYS A 386 -4.66 -26.70 -11.66
C LYS A 386 -4.36 -25.24 -12.02
N GLU A 387 -3.18 -24.73 -11.63
CA GLU A 387 -2.78 -23.36 -11.95
C GLU A 387 -2.51 -23.19 -13.45
N ALA A 388 -1.93 -24.19 -14.12
CA ALA A 388 -1.74 -24.18 -15.56
C ALA A 388 -3.07 -24.19 -16.32
N ASP A 389 -4.06 -24.98 -15.85
CA ASP A 389 -5.36 -25.06 -16.49
C ASP A 389 -6.13 -23.73 -16.37
N ILE A 390 -6.09 -23.08 -15.21
CA ILE A 390 -6.69 -21.76 -15.00
C ILE A 390 -6.00 -20.72 -15.88
N ARG A 391 -4.68 -20.71 -15.90
CA ARG A 391 -3.88 -19.77 -16.70
C ARG A 391 -4.15 -19.91 -18.20
N ARG A 392 -4.25 -21.14 -18.70
CA ARG A 392 -4.61 -21.42 -20.11
C ARG A 392 -5.97 -20.80 -20.44
N LYS A 393 -7.01 -21.09 -19.65
CA LYS A 393 -8.36 -20.56 -19.89
C LYS A 393 -8.42 -19.04 -19.87
N LEU A 394 -7.70 -18.39 -18.91
CA LEU A 394 -7.60 -16.93 -18.86
C LEU A 394 -6.95 -16.33 -20.11
N LEU A 395 -5.97 -17.03 -20.69
CA LEU A 395 -5.30 -16.62 -21.91
C LEU A 395 -6.17 -16.86 -23.14
N ASP A 396 -6.84 -18.01 -23.22
CA ASP A 396 -7.75 -18.35 -24.32
C ASP A 396 -8.94 -17.36 -24.37
N ASP A 397 -9.46 -16.92 -23.20
CA ASP A 397 -10.47 -15.87 -23.11
C ASP A 397 -9.90 -14.45 -23.33
N GLY A 398 -8.59 -14.32 -23.50
CA GLY A 398 -7.93 -13.04 -23.77
C GLY A 398 -7.91 -12.07 -22.59
N HIS A 399 -8.05 -12.55 -21.35
CA HIS A 399 -8.12 -11.67 -20.18
C HIS A 399 -6.76 -11.15 -19.71
N ILE A 400 -5.66 -11.88 -19.91
CA ILE A 400 -4.33 -11.43 -19.53
C ILE A 400 -3.79 -10.44 -20.56
N ASP A 401 -3.65 -9.17 -20.16
CA ASP A 401 -3.18 -8.09 -21.03
C ASP A 401 -1.67 -7.88 -20.94
N THR A 402 -1.13 -7.85 -19.72
CA THR A 402 0.28 -7.55 -19.50
C THR A 402 0.84 -8.32 -18.31
N VAL A 403 2.08 -8.76 -18.42
CA VAL A 403 2.88 -9.40 -17.37
C VAL A 403 4.09 -8.51 -17.09
N ILE A 404 4.20 -8.00 -15.86
CA ILE A 404 5.32 -7.12 -15.45
C ILE A 404 6.12 -7.84 -14.37
N GLY A 405 7.36 -8.19 -14.66
CA GLY A 405 8.30 -8.74 -13.68
C GLY A 405 8.99 -7.63 -12.90
N LEU A 406 8.88 -7.67 -11.59
CA LEU A 406 9.50 -6.70 -10.71
C LEU A 406 10.81 -7.23 -10.11
N PRO A 407 11.71 -6.36 -9.65
CA PRO A 407 12.90 -6.76 -8.91
C PRO A 407 12.57 -7.59 -7.67
N ALA A 408 13.45 -8.52 -7.32
CA ALA A 408 13.37 -9.22 -6.05
C ALA A 408 13.62 -8.24 -4.87
N ASN A 409 13.24 -8.65 -3.67
CA ASN A 409 13.52 -7.91 -2.43
C ASN A 409 12.95 -6.48 -2.42
N LEU A 410 11.74 -6.27 -2.94
CA LEU A 410 11.00 -5.00 -2.84
C LEU A 410 10.07 -4.95 -1.63
N PHE A 411 9.63 -6.10 -1.11
CA PHE A 411 8.70 -6.19 0.01
C PHE A 411 9.43 -6.35 1.35
N TYR A 412 8.88 -5.77 2.41
CA TYR A 412 9.44 -5.89 3.77
C TYR A 412 9.38 -7.32 4.30
N SER A 413 8.34 -8.08 3.93
CA SER A 413 8.08 -9.43 4.43
C SER A 413 8.80 -10.54 3.68
N THR A 414 9.23 -10.29 2.45
CA THR A 414 9.77 -11.36 1.59
C THR A 414 10.75 -10.84 0.56
N GLY A 415 11.80 -11.62 0.32
CA GLY A 415 12.77 -11.38 -0.75
C GLY A 415 12.39 -11.98 -2.10
N ILE A 416 11.25 -12.69 -2.21
CA ILE A 416 10.87 -13.35 -3.45
C ILE A 416 10.56 -12.35 -4.56
N PRO A 417 10.88 -12.66 -5.83
CA PRO A 417 10.45 -11.85 -6.95
C PRO A 417 8.94 -11.98 -7.15
N VAL A 418 8.29 -10.87 -7.45
CA VAL A 418 6.86 -10.80 -7.75
C VAL A 418 6.61 -10.22 -9.13
N CYS A 419 5.41 -10.47 -9.65
CA CYS A 419 4.94 -9.89 -10.89
C CYS A 419 3.62 -9.15 -10.67
N ILE A 420 3.34 -8.18 -11.54
CA ILE A 420 2.01 -7.59 -11.69
C ILE A 420 1.37 -8.23 -12.92
N LEU A 421 0.19 -8.82 -12.74
CA LEU A 421 -0.68 -9.23 -13.84
C LEU A 421 -1.73 -8.14 -14.07
N VAL A 422 -1.82 -7.67 -15.31
CA VAL A 422 -2.88 -6.75 -15.73
C VAL A 422 -3.90 -7.53 -16.53
N LEU A 423 -5.16 -7.44 -16.10
CA LEU A 423 -6.28 -8.15 -16.71
C LEU A 423 -7.33 -7.16 -17.25
N LYS A 424 -7.93 -7.52 -18.37
CA LYS A 424 -9.02 -6.79 -19.02
C LYS A 424 -9.99 -7.77 -19.65
N LYS A 425 -11.29 -7.46 -19.65
CA LYS A 425 -12.29 -8.24 -20.40
C LYS A 425 -12.47 -7.75 -21.84
N CYS A 426 -12.16 -6.49 -22.09
CA CYS A 426 -12.36 -5.78 -23.35
C CYS A 426 -11.10 -5.72 -24.24
N LYS A 427 -10.11 -6.54 -23.98
CA LYS A 427 -8.83 -6.50 -24.69
C LYS A 427 -8.99 -6.72 -26.21
N LYS A 428 -8.53 -5.74 -27.01
CA LYS A 428 -8.56 -5.82 -28.48
C LYS A 428 -7.35 -6.51 -29.09
N PRO A 429 -6.07 -6.23 -28.69
CA PRO A 429 -4.91 -6.90 -29.25
C PRO A 429 -4.87 -8.38 -28.82
N TYR A 430 -4.64 -9.27 -29.77
CA TYR A 430 -4.50 -10.71 -29.49
C TYR A 430 -3.03 -11.06 -29.19
N ASP A 431 -2.46 -10.30 -28.23
CA ASP A 431 -1.10 -10.46 -27.73
C ASP A 431 -1.04 -10.21 -26.21
N VAL A 432 0.06 -10.58 -25.58
CA VAL A 432 0.38 -10.23 -24.19
C VAL A 432 1.66 -9.40 -24.20
N LEU A 433 1.62 -8.25 -23.49
CA LEU A 433 2.82 -7.44 -23.28
C LEU A 433 3.61 -8.00 -22.10
N PHE A 434 4.86 -8.35 -22.31
CA PHE A 434 5.81 -8.71 -21.27
C PHE A 434 6.74 -7.53 -20.99
N ILE A 435 6.89 -7.17 -19.71
CA ILE A 435 7.83 -6.15 -19.24
C ILE A 435 8.75 -6.80 -18.20
N ASN A 436 10.05 -6.82 -18.46
CA ASN A 436 11.06 -7.33 -17.54
C ASN A 436 11.77 -6.18 -16.85
N ALA A 437 11.25 -5.77 -15.67
CA ALA A 437 11.89 -4.75 -14.86
C ALA A 437 12.80 -5.32 -13.76
N ALA A 438 13.03 -6.65 -13.73
CA ALA A 438 13.74 -7.34 -12.66
C ALA A 438 15.17 -6.80 -12.40
N GLY A 439 15.86 -6.31 -13.44
CA GLY A 439 17.20 -5.72 -13.33
C GLY A 439 17.23 -4.20 -13.07
N HIS A 440 16.07 -3.54 -12.99
CA HIS A 440 15.98 -2.08 -12.93
C HIS A 440 15.52 -1.60 -11.54
N PHE A 441 16.49 -1.36 -10.65
CA PHE A 441 16.25 -0.91 -9.28
C PHE A 441 17.48 -0.18 -8.72
N ALA A 442 17.27 0.60 -7.67
CA ALA A 442 18.32 1.13 -6.81
C ALA A 442 18.53 0.18 -5.63
N LYS A 443 19.79 -0.18 -5.35
CA LYS A 443 20.14 -0.98 -4.17
C LYS A 443 19.97 -0.15 -2.89
N GLY A 444 19.10 -0.57 -1.99
CA GLY A 444 19.01 -0.02 -0.64
C GLY A 444 19.77 -0.87 0.38
N LYS A 445 19.87 -0.37 1.62
CA LYS A 445 20.57 -1.08 2.72
C LYS A 445 19.89 -2.40 3.13
N ARG A 446 18.55 -2.46 3.11
CA ARG A 446 17.75 -3.61 3.52
C ARG A 446 16.91 -4.18 2.38
N GLN A 447 16.50 -3.34 1.43
CA GLN A 447 15.61 -3.66 0.33
C GLN A 447 16.07 -2.95 -0.93
N ASN A 448 15.69 -3.52 -2.09
CA ASN A 448 15.73 -2.82 -3.35
C ASN A 448 14.61 -1.78 -3.42
N GLN A 449 14.81 -0.72 -4.18
CA GLN A 449 13.86 0.38 -4.32
C GLN A 449 13.65 0.71 -5.79
N LEU A 450 12.43 1.10 -6.15
CA LEU A 450 12.12 1.64 -7.46
C LEU A 450 12.12 3.18 -7.37
N THR A 451 12.96 3.81 -8.18
CA THR A 451 12.95 5.27 -8.33
C THR A 451 11.78 5.73 -9.20
N ASP A 452 11.47 7.02 -9.18
CA ASP A 452 10.44 7.60 -10.06
C ASP A 452 10.73 7.30 -11.55
N GLU A 453 12.00 7.27 -11.95
CA GLU A 453 12.41 6.90 -13.31
C GLU A 453 12.06 5.45 -13.66
N HIS A 454 12.32 4.51 -12.73
CA HIS A 454 11.94 3.10 -12.91
C HIS A 454 10.41 2.96 -13.03
N ILE A 455 9.65 3.65 -12.20
CA ILE A 455 8.18 3.65 -12.24
C ILE A 455 7.69 4.21 -13.58
N GLN A 456 8.18 5.37 -13.99
CA GLN A 456 7.81 6.02 -15.25
C GLN A 456 8.15 5.12 -16.46
N ARG A 457 9.30 4.44 -16.43
CA ARG A 457 9.68 3.50 -17.48
C ARG A 457 8.71 2.33 -17.59
N ILE A 458 8.31 1.72 -16.46
CA ILE A 458 7.33 0.62 -16.45
C ILE A 458 5.98 1.11 -16.97
N VAL A 459 5.45 2.19 -16.37
CA VAL A 459 4.14 2.75 -16.73
C VAL A 459 4.10 3.24 -18.17
N GLY A 460 5.12 3.96 -18.62
CA GLY A 460 5.21 4.44 -20.01
C GLY A 460 5.32 3.31 -21.02
N THR A 461 6.01 2.21 -20.68
CA THR A 461 6.07 1.01 -21.53
C THR A 461 4.70 0.34 -21.62
N TYR A 462 3.97 0.20 -20.50
CA TYR A 462 2.61 -0.31 -20.49
C TYR A 462 1.66 0.59 -21.29
N GLN A 463 1.67 1.89 -21.02
CA GLN A 463 0.80 2.88 -21.66
C GLN A 463 0.94 2.90 -23.18
N ASN A 464 2.18 2.84 -23.67
CA ASN A 464 2.48 2.88 -25.10
C ASN A 464 2.53 1.50 -25.75
N ARG A 465 2.43 0.42 -24.98
CA ARG A 465 2.67 -0.97 -25.42
C ARG A 465 3.95 -1.10 -26.24
N SER A 466 5.00 -0.41 -25.81
CA SER A 466 6.24 -0.31 -26.58
C SER A 466 7.12 -1.55 -26.39
N GLU A 467 7.75 -1.97 -27.48
CA GLU A 467 8.77 -3.01 -27.46
C GLU A 467 10.15 -2.37 -27.29
N ARG A 468 10.94 -2.95 -26.40
CA ARG A 468 12.33 -2.52 -26.14
C ARG A 468 13.19 -3.75 -25.92
N GLU A 469 14.29 -3.80 -26.62
CA GLU A 469 15.26 -4.88 -26.47
C GLU A 469 15.61 -5.11 -25.01
N ARG A 470 15.64 -6.38 -24.58
CA ARG A 470 15.94 -6.85 -23.20
C ARG A 470 15.02 -6.31 -22.10
N TYR A 471 13.96 -5.60 -22.46
CA TYR A 471 13.07 -4.97 -21.47
C TYR A 471 11.59 -5.28 -21.69
N SER A 472 11.08 -5.18 -22.92
CA SER A 472 9.66 -5.43 -23.19
C SER A 472 9.41 -5.97 -24.57
N ARG A 473 8.41 -6.87 -24.67
CA ARG A 473 8.00 -7.50 -25.92
C ARG A 473 6.51 -7.77 -25.94
N ARG A 474 5.87 -7.55 -27.06
CA ARG A 474 4.49 -7.96 -27.36
C ARG A 474 4.53 -9.36 -27.96
N VAL A 475 3.93 -10.32 -27.27
CA VAL A 475 3.99 -11.72 -27.66
C VAL A 475 2.63 -12.18 -28.16
N PRO A 476 2.51 -12.62 -29.43
CA PRO A 476 1.26 -13.15 -29.97
C PRO A 476 0.81 -14.39 -29.20
N MET A 477 -0.51 -14.58 -29.05
CA MET A 477 -1.09 -15.71 -28.36
C MET A 477 -0.64 -17.07 -28.93
N LYS A 478 -0.41 -17.14 -30.24
CA LYS A 478 0.12 -18.35 -30.88
C LYS A 478 1.46 -18.79 -30.25
N GLU A 479 2.40 -17.84 -30.10
CA GLU A 479 3.70 -18.15 -29.48
C GLU A 479 3.57 -18.58 -28.02
N ILE A 480 2.60 -18.02 -27.28
CA ILE A 480 2.34 -18.40 -25.90
C ILE A 480 1.75 -19.82 -25.84
N ALA A 481 0.83 -20.15 -26.74
CA ALA A 481 0.25 -21.48 -26.84
C ALA A 481 1.32 -22.53 -27.22
N ASP A 482 2.20 -22.21 -28.19
CA ASP A 482 3.32 -23.08 -28.61
C ASP A 482 4.32 -23.36 -27.45
N LYS A 483 4.29 -22.53 -26.40
CA LYS A 483 5.10 -22.68 -25.16
C LYS A 483 4.27 -23.16 -23.97
N ASP A 484 3.21 -23.92 -24.18
CA ASP A 484 2.33 -24.51 -23.17
C ASP A 484 1.72 -23.48 -22.22
N TYR A 485 1.35 -22.30 -22.72
CA TYR A 485 0.79 -21.20 -21.94
C TYR A 485 1.65 -20.79 -20.73
N ASN A 486 2.95 -21.03 -20.81
CA ASN A 486 3.91 -20.64 -19.80
C ASN A 486 4.24 -19.16 -19.96
N LEU A 487 4.00 -18.36 -18.91
CA LEU A 487 4.20 -16.91 -18.90
C LEU A 487 5.54 -16.50 -18.24
N ASN A 488 6.48 -17.42 -18.04
CA ASN A 488 7.79 -17.05 -17.50
C ASN A 488 8.46 -16.01 -18.40
N ILE A 489 8.69 -14.83 -17.86
CA ILE A 489 9.12 -13.63 -18.60
C ILE A 489 10.43 -13.88 -19.36
N SER A 490 11.37 -14.61 -18.77
CA SER A 490 12.67 -14.91 -19.42
C SER A 490 12.56 -15.71 -20.72
N ARG A 491 11.42 -16.40 -20.96
CA ARG A 491 11.15 -17.10 -22.22
C ARG A 491 10.82 -16.17 -23.38
N TYR A 492 10.45 -14.92 -23.09
CA TYR A 492 9.99 -13.92 -24.06
C TYR A 492 10.88 -12.68 -24.11
N VAL A 493 11.46 -12.30 -22.97
CA VAL A 493 12.34 -11.13 -22.83
C VAL A 493 13.65 -11.60 -22.20
N SER A 494 14.63 -11.94 -23.02
CA SER A 494 15.97 -12.31 -22.56
C SER A 494 16.72 -11.07 -22.08
N THR A 495 17.38 -11.18 -20.92
CA THR A 495 18.30 -10.16 -20.39
C THR A 495 19.76 -10.50 -20.70
N ALA A 496 20.03 -11.67 -21.30
CA ALA A 496 21.37 -12.08 -21.69
C ALA A 496 21.96 -11.07 -22.69
N GLU A 497 23.16 -10.62 -22.42
CA GLU A 497 23.94 -9.92 -23.43
C GLU A 497 24.30 -10.94 -24.51
N ALA A 498 24.07 -10.60 -25.76
CA ALA A 498 24.65 -11.38 -26.83
C ALA A 498 26.17 -11.37 -26.61
N ASP A 499 26.78 -12.54 -26.58
CA ASP A 499 28.24 -12.63 -26.59
C ASP A 499 28.72 -11.74 -27.74
N LYS A 500 29.70 -10.89 -27.46
CA LYS A 500 30.31 -10.09 -28.53
C LYS A 500 30.78 -11.08 -29.59
N GLU A 501 30.31 -10.92 -30.80
CA GLU A 501 30.75 -11.71 -31.92
C GLU A 501 32.27 -11.62 -31.97
N ILE A 502 32.92 -12.75 -31.69
CA ILE A 502 34.37 -12.81 -31.73
C ILE A 502 34.76 -12.87 -33.21
N VAL A 503 35.18 -11.74 -33.73
CA VAL A 503 35.74 -11.66 -35.09
C VAL A 503 37.10 -12.32 -35.04
N LEU A 504 37.18 -13.57 -35.49
CA LEU A 504 38.39 -14.40 -35.45
C LEU A 504 39.58 -13.72 -36.13
N GLU A 505 39.34 -13.00 -37.24
CA GLU A 505 40.37 -12.23 -37.94
C GLU A 505 40.98 -11.12 -37.08
N ALA A 506 40.15 -10.41 -36.30
CA ALA A 506 40.62 -9.37 -35.39
C ALA A 506 41.44 -9.95 -34.24
N VAL A 507 41.00 -11.05 -33.63
CA VAL A 507 41.73 -11.76 -32.58
C VAL A 507 43.06 -12.32 -33.12
N HIS A 508 43.08 -12.83 -34.35
CA HIS A 508 44.29 -13.34 -34.99
C HIS A 508 45.29 -12.21 -35.28
N ALA A 509 44.80 -11.05 -35.74
CA ALA A 509 45.64 -9.87 -35.97
C ALA A 509 46.26 -9.36 -34.65
N ASP A 510 45.47 -9.31 -33.57
CA ASP A 510 45.96 -8.91 -32.23
C ASP A 510 47.01 -9.91 -31.70
N LEU A 511 46.79 -11.20 -31.86
CA LEU A 511 47.74 -12.25 -31.48
C LEU A 511 49.07 -12.08 -32.23
N THR A 512 49.03 -11.91 -33.56
CA THR A 512 50.21 -11.69 -34.37
C THR A 512 50.99 -10.42 -33.98
N ALA A 513 50.26 -9.35 -33.68
CA ALA A 513 50.87 -8.11 -33.19
C ALA A 513 51.54 -8.27 -31.80
N ILE A 514 50.94 -9.04 -30.90
CA ILE A 514 51.51 -9.36 -29.57
C ILE A 514 52.77 -10.22 -29.75
N GLU A 515 52.77 -11.23 -30.59
CA GLU A 515 53.93 -12.09 -30.87
C GLU A 515 55.09 -11.26 -31.46
N SER A 516 54.85 -10.38 -32.41
CA SER A 516 55.88 -9.46 -32.93
C SER A 516 56.49 -8.58 -31.86
N ARG A 517 55.68 -8.01 -30.97
CA ARG A 517 56.13 -7.18 -29.82
C ARG A 517 56.94 -8.01 -28.82
N LEU A 518 56.56 -9.24 -28.58
CA LEU A 518 57.25 -10.17 -27.71
C LEU A 518 58.65 -10.47 -28.24
N GLU A 519 58.77 -10.79 -29.52
CA GLU A 519 60.03 -11.06 -30.21
C GLU A 519 60.99 -9.82 -30.15
N GLU A 520 60.46 -8.64 -30.42
CA GLU A 520 61.23 -7.41 -30.36
C GLU A 520 61.74 -7.11 -28.91
N SER A 521 60.88 -7.36 -27.91
CA SER A 521 61.21 -7.23 -26.49
C SER A 521 62.27 -8.25 -26.07
N LYS A 522 62.16 -9.50 -26.53
CA LYS A 522 63.19 -10.55 -26.32
C LYS A 522 64.56 -10.14 -26.92
N LYS A 523 64.55 -9.62 -28.16
CA LYS A 523 65.78 -9.16 -28.78
C LYS A 523 66.47 -8.05 -27.99
N ARG A 524 65.71 -7.05 -27.54
CA ARG A 524 66.27 -5.96 -26.69
C ARG A 524 66.79 -6.50 -25.35
N HIS A 525 66.06 -7.37 -24.70
CA HIS A 525 66.43 -7.95 -23.42
C HIS A 525 67.70 -8.80 -23.56
N ASN A 526 67.79 -9.64 -24.59
CA ASN A 526 68.94 -10.47 -24.86
C ASN A 526 70.20 -9.65 -25.21
N ALA A 527 70.06 -8.51 -25.89
CA ALA A 527 71.17 -7.62 -26.12
C ALA A 527 71.78 -7.11 -24.78
N PHE A 528 70.97 -6.71 -23.83
CA PHE A 528 71.44 -6.32 -22.49
C PHE A 528 72.05 -7.49 -21.70
N LEU A 529 71.46 -8.71 -21.80
CA LEU A 529 72.07 -9.88 -21.14
C LEU A 529 73.47 -10.21 -21.69
N VAL A 530 73.66 -10.08 -22.98
CA VAL A 530 74.99 -10.29 -23.62
C VAL A 530 75.96 -9.25 -23.14
N GLU A 531 75.62 -7.96 -23.07
CA GLU A 531 76.46 -6.89 -22.52
C GLU A 531 76.87 -7.15 -21.05
N LEU A 532 75.99 -7.77 -20.27
CA LEU A 532 76.22 -8.14 -18.88
C LEU A 532 76.95 -9.47 -18.70
N GLY A 533 77.31 -10.16 -19.77
CA GLY A 533 77.95 -11.47 -19.74
C GLY A 533 77.06 -12.62 -19.29
N LEU A 534 75.74 -12.43 -19.38
CA LEU A 534 74.70 -13.43 -19.03
C LEU A 534 74.21 -14.17 -20.28
N LYS A 535 73.69 -15.40 -20.06
CA LYS A 535 73.09 -16.18 -21.16
C LYS A 535 71.76 -15.55 -21.64
N PRO A 536 71.53 -15.36 -22.95
CA PRO A 536 70.29 -14.89 -23.48
C PRO A 536 69.13 -15.87 -23.18
N LEU A 537 67.92 -15.31 -23.06
CA LEU A 537 66.70 -16.11 -22.93
C LEU A 537 66.43 -16.88 -24.25
N PRO A 538 65.89 -18.10 -24.16
CA PRO A 538 65.56 -18.95 -25.32
C PRO A 538 64.49 -18.36 -26.23
#